data_32de0726bcc02324a2abe8323ad97bb9
#
_entry.id   32de0726bcc02324a2abe8323ad97bb9
#
_cell.length_a   1.000
_cell.length_b   1.000
_cell.length_c   1.000
_cell.angle_alpha   90.00
_cell.angle_beta   90.00
_cell.angle_gamma   90.00
#
_symmetry.space_group_name_H-M   'P 1'
#
loop_
_entity.id
_entity.type
_entity.pdbx_description
1 polymer ?
#
loop_
_entity_poly.entity_id
_entity_poly.type
_entity_poly.pdbx_seq_one_letter_code
_entity_poly.pdbx_strand_id
1 'polypeptide(L)'
;MPKNQYGEHAEIIFNALGVCNRLNPAQLYEVELNFVADNIQRKIREAKTNKEKLNWILEFLKDINPQEAVAVNEYLKTLDKKGIINFIKDTEENGFYLHQPPFWDNIGFDELREIYKKYDFIEPYECTINGKPIKNRLIFGYEYIMKLIF
;
A
#
# COMPACT_ATOMS: atom_id res chain seq x y z
N MET A 1 1.50 18.82 11.99
CA MET A 1 1.56 17.44 11.50
C MET A 1 2.66 17.27 10.46
N PRO A 2 3.40 16.17 10.47
CA PRO A 2 4.47 15.96 9.49
C PRO A 2 3.93 15.83 8.07
N LYS A 3 4.67 16.39 7.11
CA LYS A 3 4.40 16.28 5.67
C LYS A 3 5.54 15.54 4.99
N ASN A 4 5.23 14.70 4.01
CA ASN A 4 6.25 14.02 3.21
C ASN A 4 6.70 14.89 2.01
N GLN A 5 7.64 14.39 1.21
CA GLN A 5 8.16 15.11 0.05
C GLN A 5 7.12 15.31 -1.07
N TYR A 6 6.00 14.61 -1.03
CA TYR A 6 4.90 14.72 -2.00
C TYR A 6 3.81 15.71 -1.56
N GLY A 7 3.99 16.38 -0.42
CA GLY A 7 3.03 17.33 0.12
C GLY A 7 1.88 16.71 0.92
N GLU A 8 1.85 15.39 1.05
CA GLU A 8 0.86 14.69 1.86
C GLU A 8 1.20 14.85 3.35
N HIS A 9 0.19 15.03 4.18
CA HIS A 9 0.37 15.16 5.63
C HIS A 9 -0.29 14.02 6.39
N ALA A 10 0.29 13.67 7.53
CA ALA A 10 -0.31 12.69 8.42
C ALA A 10 -1.48 13.31 9.17
N GLU A 11 -2.56 12.55 9.32
CA GLU A 11 -3.72 12.95 10.14
C GLU A 11 -3.60 12.41 11.56
N ILE A 12 -2.97 11.25 11.71
CA ILE A 12 -2.76 10.59 13.00
C ILE A 12 -1.30 10.10 13.08
N ILE A 13 -0.70 10.27 14.24
CA ILE A 13 0.66 9.78 14.53
C ILE A 13 0.56 8.71 15.60
N PHE A 14 1.16 7.53 15.33
CA PHE A 14 1.21 6.45 16.30
C PHE A 14 2.60 6.32 16.90
N ASN A 15 2.62 5.96 18.18
CA ASN A 15 3.81 5.48 18.86
C ASN A 15 3.86 3.95 18.74
N ALA A 16 4.88 3.43 18.06
CA ALA A 16 5.04 1.99 17.86
C ALA A 16 5.09 1.22 19.18
N LEU A 17 5.69 1.76 20.22
CA LEU A 17 5.73 1.15 21.55
C LEU A 17 4.33 1.02 22.16
N GLY A 18 3.48 2.02 21.98
CA GLY A 18 2.08 1.97 22.42
C GLY A 18 1.29 0.87 21.73
N VAL A 19 1.50 0.65 20.44
CA VAL A 19 0.86 -0.43 19.69
C VAL A 19 1.33 -1.80 20.19
N CYS A 20 2.63 -1.97 20.39
CA CYS A 20 3.20 -3.22 20.92
C CYS A 20 2.70 -3.52 22.33
N ASN A 21 2.63 -2.51 23.20
CA ASN A 21 2.12 -2.66 24.57
C ASN A 21 0.65 -3.05 24.62
N ARG A 22 -0.13 -2.68 23.60
CA ARG A 22 -1.55 -3.05 23.50
C ARG A 22 -1.76 -4.39 22.79
N LEU A 23 -0.70 -5.10 22.44
CA LEU A 23 -0.72 -6.39 21.76
C LEU A 23 -1.51 -6.37 20.46
N ASN A 24 -1.37 -5.30 19.68
CA ASN A 24 -2.06 -5.13 18.40
C ASN A 24 -1.06 -4.89 17.25
N PRO A 25 -0.20 -5.87 16.92
CA PRO A 25 0.78 -5.72 15.84
C PRO A 25 0.15 -5.64 14.44
N ALA A 26 -1.09 -6.12 14.27
CA ALA A 26 -1.81 -6.05 12.99
C ALA A 26 -1.95 -4.62 12.48
N GLN A 27 -2.07 -3.65 13.36
CA GLN A 27 -2.13 -2.23 13.01
C GLN A 27 -0.87 -1.77 12.27
N LEU A 28 0.30 -2.20 12.72
CA LEU A 28 1.57 -1.89 12.07
C LEU A 28 1.67 -2.53 10.69
N TYR A 29 1.22 -3.77 10.55
CA TYR A 29 1.19 -4.45 9.25
C TYR A 29 0.27 -3.75 8.25
N GLU A 30 -0.88 -3.30 8.70
CA GLU A 30 -1.83 -2.57 7.87
C GLU A 30 -1.22 -1.29 7.32
N VAL A 31 -0.57 -0.50 8.16
CA VAL A 31 0.10 0.73 7.76
C VAL A 31 1.24 0.44 6.77
N GLU A 32 2.06 -0.58 7.03
CA GLU A 32 3.16 -0.95 6.14
C GLU A 32 2.69 -1.47 4.78
N LEU A 33 1.66 -2.31 4.75
CA LEU A 33 1.10 -2.79 3.48
C LEU A 33 0.53 -1.65 2.65
N ASN A 34 -0.17 -0.73 3.27
CA ASN A 34 -0.71 0.42 2.57
C ASN A 34 0.38 1.40 2.13
N PHE A 35 1.46 1.52 2.89
CA PHE A 35 2.64 2.26 2.46
C PHE A 35 3.26 1.67 1.19
N VAL A 36 3.43 0.36 1.15
CA VAL A 36 3.94 -0.33 -0.05
C VAL A 36 2.98 -0.14 -1.23
N ALA A 37 1.68 -0.30 -1.00
CA ALA A 37 0.66 -0.11 -2.04
C ALA A 37 0.70 1.30 -2.63
N ASP A 38 0.86 2.32 -1.81
CA ASP A 38 0.98 3.71 -2.25
C ASP A 38 2.21 3.93 -3.14
N ASN A 39 3.33 3.32 -2.79
CA ASN A 39 4.55 3.42 -3.59
C ASN A 39 4.39 2.71 -4.94
N ILE A 40 3.75 1.55 -4.96
CA ILE A 40 3.43 0.84 -6.20
C ILE A 40 2.46 1.67 -7.05
N GLN A 41 1.47 2.30 -6.45
CA GLN A 41 0.54 3.19 -7.15
C GLN A 41 1.28 4.36 -7.82
N ARG A 42 2.27 4.95 -7.18
CA ARG A 42 3.11 5.98 -7.78
C ARG A 42 3.90 5.45 -8.98
N LYS A 43 4.44 4.24 -8.89
CA LYS A 43 5.13 3.60 -10.01
C LYS A 43 4.18 3.34 -11.19
N ILE A 44 2.96 2.93 -10.93
CA ILE A 44 1.94 2.76 -11.97
C ILE A 44 1.66 4.08 -12.67
N ARG A 45 1.53 5.18 -11.93
CA ARG A 45 1.34 6.51 -12.50
C ARG A 45 2.51 6.98 -13.37
N GLU A 46 3.72 6.60 -13.00
CA GLU A 46 4.95 6.93 -13.75
C GLU A 46 5.13 6.08 -15.01
N ALA A 47 4.53 4.91 -15.09
CA ALA A 47 4.64 4.02 -16.23
C ALA A 47 4.03 4.65 -17.49
N LYS A 48 4.66 4.43 -18.63
CA LYS A 48 4.28 5.09 -19.89
C LYS A 48 3.16 4.37 -20.64
N THR A 49 3.09 3.05 -20.54
CA THR A 49 2.14 2.25 -21.31
C THR A 49 1.17 1.53 -20.40
N ASN A 50 -0.05 1.27 -20.90
CA ASN A 50 -1.06 0.52 -20.15
C ASN A 50 -0.60 -0.91 -19.86
N LYS A 51 0.21 -1.51 -20.73
CA LYS A 51 0.77 -2.84 -20.52
C LYS A 51 1.71 -2.88 -19.30
N GLU A 52 2.58 -1.88 -19.18
CA GLU A 52 3.47 -1.76 -18.02
C GLU A 52 2.68 -1.55 -16.74
N LYS A 53 1.68 -0.68 -16.77
CA LYS A 53 0.80 -0.43 -15.62
C LYS A 53 0.10 -1.70 -15.17
N LEU A 54 -0.46 -2.45 -16.10
CA LEU A 54 -1.15 -3.71 -15.80
C LEU A 54 -0.19 -4.75 -15.24
N ASN A 55 1.03 -4.84 -15.75
CA ASN A 55 2.06 -5.74 -15.23
C ASN A 55 2.41 -5.40 -13.77
N TRP A 56 2.56 -4.12 -13.42
CA TRP A 56 2.79 -3.70 -12.03
C TRP A 56 1.64 -4.11 -11.11
N ILE A 57 0.40 -3.89 -11.55
CA ILE A 57 -0.80 -4.24 -10.78
C ILE A 57 -0.85 -5.73 -10.51
N LEU A 58 -0.73 -6.56 -11.55
CA LEU A 58 -0.85 -8.02 -11.43
C LEU A 58 0.31 -8.60 -10.62
N GLU A 59 1.51 -8.12 -10.81
CA GLU A 59 2.68 -8.61 -10.08
C GLU A 59 2.59 -8.28 -8.59
N PHE A 60 2.18 -7.06 -8.26
CA PHE A 60 1.97 -6.67 -6.86
C PHE A 60 0.87 -7.50 -6.20
N LEU A 61 -0.27 -7.69 -6.86
CA LEU A 61 -1.35 -8.54 -6.34
C LEU A 61 -0.90 -9.98 -6.13
N LYS A 62 -0.09 -10.52 -7.05
CA LYS A 62 0.47 -11.85 -6.92
C LYS A 62 1.36 -12.00 -5.69
N ASP A 63 2.14 -10.98 -5.38
CA ASP A 63 3.01 -10.98 -4.20
C ASP A 63 2.24 -10.89 -2.89
N ILE A 64 1.14 -10.12 -2.89
CA ILE A 64 0.33 -9.92 -1.68
C ILE A 64 -0.67 -11.04 -1.48
N ASN A 65 -1.40 -11.42 -2.52
CA ASN A 65 -2.42 -12.45 -2.46
C ASN A 65 -2.53 -13.15 -3.82
N PRO A 66 -1.84 -14.30 -3.99
CA PRO A 66 -1.86 -15.01 -5.27
C PRO A 66 -3.25 -15.41 -5.75
N GLN A 67 -4.16 -15.74 -4.85
CA GLN A 67 -5.53 -16.12 -5.20
C GLN A 67 -6.30 -14.94 -5.78
N GLU A 68 -6.15 -13.77 -5.18
CA GLU A 68 -6.76 -12.55 -5.69
C GLU A 68 -6.18 -12.16 -7.05
N ALA A 69 -4.89 -12.34 -7.23
CA ALA A 69 -4.24 -12.10 -8.52
C ALA A 69 -4.81 -12.97 -9.63
N VAL A 70 -5.06 -14.25 -9.36
CA VAL A 70 -5.70 -15.17 -10.30
C VAL A 70 -7.12 -14.72 -10.62
N ALA A 71 -7.90 -14.39 -9.61
CA ALA A 71 -9.29 -13.92 -9.77
C ALA A 71 -9.36 -12.63 -10.60
N VAL A 72 -8.49 -11.68 -10.34
CA VAL A 72 -8.41 -10.43 -11.10
C VAL A 72 -8.00 -10.69 -12.55
N ASN A 73 -7.03 -11.57 -12.77
CA ASN A 73 -6.59 -11.92 -14.11
C ASN A 73 -7.71 -12.56 -14.93
N GLU A 74 -8.50 -13.46 -14.34
CA GLU A 74 -9.68 -14.04 -14.98
C GLU A 74 -10.74 -13.00 -15.28
N TYR A 75 -10.99 -12.09 -14.33
CA TYR A 75 -11.92 -10.97 -14.53
C TYR A 75 -11.49 -10.08 -15.71
N LEU A 76 -10.20 -9.76 -15.82
CA LEU A 76 -9.68 -8.95 -16.91
C LEU A 76 -9.84 -9.60 -18.28
N LYS A 77 -9.81 -10.93 -18.36
CA LYS A 77 -10.06 -11.66 -19.61
C LYS A 77 -11.49 -11.50 -20.13
N THR A 78 -12.43 -11.18 -19.24
CA THR A 78 -13.85 -10.97 -19.62
C THR A 78 -14.11 -9.53 -20.09
N LEU A 79 -13.16 -8.62 -19.90
CA LEU A 79 -13.29 -7.21 -20.27
C LEU A 79 -12.77 -6.95 -21.68
N ASP A 80 -13.37 -5.97 -22.36
CA ASP A 80 -12.83 -5.40 -23.59
C ASP A 80 -11.67 -4.43 -23.29
N LYS A 81 -11.07 -3.87 -24.34
CA LYS A 81 -9.97 -2.91 -24.18
C LYS A 81 -10.35 -1.70 -23.34
N LYS A 82 -11.57 -1.20 -23.50
CA LYS A 82 -12.08 -0.05 -22.76
C LYS A 82 -12.25 -0.38 -21.28
N GLY A 83 -12.74 -1.56 -20.96
CA GLY A 83 -12.88 -2.03 -19.58
C GLY A 83 -11.53 -2.20 -18.88
N ILE A 84 -10.52 -2.70 -19.58
CA ILE A 84 -9.16 -2.83 -19.06
C ILE A 84 -8.56 -1.44 -18.76
N ILE A 85 -8.72 -0.50 -19.67
CA ILE A 85 -8.25 0.88 -19.46
C ILE A 85 -8.94 1.53 -18.27
N ASN A 86 -10.23 1.33 -18.11
CA ASN A 86 -10.97 1.84 -16.95
C ASN A 86 -10.49 1.22 -15.64
N PHE A 87 -10.19 -0.07 -15.63
CA PHE A 87 -9.63 -0.77 -14.48
C PHE A 87 -8.27 -0.17 -14.08
N ILE A 88 -7.40 0.07 -15.05
CA ILE A 88 -6.08 0.67 -14.81
C ILE A 88 -6.23 2.09 -14.25
N LYS A 89 -7.11 2.90 -14.81
CA LYS A 89 -7.38 4.25 -14.33
C LYS A 89 -7.92 4.27 -12.91
N ASP A 90 -8.84 3.37 -12.59
CA ASP A 90 -9.37 3.24 -11.24
C ASP A 90 -8.28 2.92 -10.22
N THR A 91 -7.38 2.00 -10.56
CA THR A 91 -6.23 1.67 -9.70
C THR A 91 -5.27 2.86 -9.54
N GLU A 92 -5.02 3.63 -10.61
CA GLU A 92 -4.18 4.83 -10.53
C GLU A 92 -4.77 5.90 -9.61
N GLU A 93 -6.08 6.07 -9.64
CA GLU A 93 -6.77 7.13 -8.88
C GLU A 93 -7.07 6.73 -7.44
N ASN A 94 -7.56 5.51 -7.24
CA ASN A 94 -8.09 5.06 -5.96
C ASN A 94 -7.18 4.08 -5.20
N GLY A 95 -6.13 3.57 -5.86
CA GLY A 95 -5.19 2.65 -5.24
C GLY A 95 -5.71 1.21 -5.17
N PHE A 96 -5.12 0.44 -4.28
CA PHE A 96 -5.43 -0.98 -4.10
C PHE A 96 -6.32 -1.20 -2.89
N TYR A 97 -7.31 -2.07 -3.04
CA TYR A 97 -8.09 -2.60 -1.93
C TYR A 97 -7.54 -3.98 -1.57
N LEU A 98 -6.72 -4.04 -0.52
CA LEU A 98 -6.04 -5.26 -0.13
C LEU A 98 -6.89 -6.09 0.83
N HIS A 99 -7.11 -7.36 0.46
CA HIS A 99 -7.78 -8.33 1.30
C HIS A 99 -6.76 -9.22 1.99
N GLN A 100 -6.84 -9.29 3.31
CA GLN A 100 -6.05 -10.22 4.13
C GLN A 100 -7.01 -11.08 4.95
N PRO A 101 -7.00 -12.42 4.79
CA PRO A 101 -7.84 -13.27 5.62
C PRO A 101 -7.42 -13.17 7.09
N PRO A 102 -8.38 -13.17 8.02
CA PRO A 102 -8.04 -13.13 9.43
C PRO A 102 -7.39 -14.44 9.88
N PHE A 103 -6.41 -14.37 10.75
CA PHE A 103 -5.72 -15.46 11.45
C PHE A 103 -4.73 -16.30 10.65
N TRP A 104 -4.94 -16.56 9.36
CA TRP A 104 -4.01 -17.34 8.53
C TRP A 104 -3.95 -16.81 7.11
N ASP A 105 -2.92 -17.24 6.38
CA ASP A 105 -2.60 -16.77 5.01
C ASP A 105 -2.40 -15.26 4.89
N ASN A 106 -2.12 -14.61 6.01
CA ASN A 106 -1.76 -13.20 6.06
C ASN A 106 -0.29 -13.01 5.73
N ILE A 107 0.02 -11.84 5.19
CA ILE A 107 1.40 -11.43 5.03
C ILE A 107 1.98 -11.09 6.40
N GLY A 108 3.06 -11.78 6.77
CA GLY A 108 3.81 -11.51 7.98
C GLY A 108 5.08 -10.69 7.70
N PHE A 109 5.95 -10.58 8.71
CA PHE A 109 7.19 -9.83 8.57
C PHE A 109 8.14 -10.38 7.52
N ASP A 110 8.24 -11.70 7.39
CA ASP A 110 9.16 -12.31 6.43
C ASP A 110 8.73 -12.02 5.00
N GLU A 111 7.44 -12.11 4.71
CA GLU A 111 6.86 -11.79 3.41
C GLU A 111 6.99 -10.30 3.08
N LEU A 112 6.78 -9.42 4.06
CA LEU A 112 7.01 -7.98 3.91
C LEU A 112 8.48 -7.69 3.60
N ARG A 113 9.38 -8.37 4.27
CA ARG A 113 10.82 -8.23 4.04
C ARG A 113 11.21 -8.61 2.62
N GLU A 114 10.64 -9.70 2.09
CA GLU A 114 10.85 -10.12 0.70
C GLU A 114 10.26 -9.11 -0.29
N ILE A 115 9.10 -8.53 0.02
CA ILE A 115 8.50 -7.47 -0.80
C ILE A 115 9.40 -6.23 -0.85
N TYR A 116 9.98 -5.82 0.26
CA TYR A 116 10.93 -4.70 0.29
C TYR A 116 12.20 -5.00 -0.51
N LYS A 117 12.69 -6.24 -0.49
CA LYS A 117 13.83 -6.64 -1.32
C LYS A 117 13.51 -6.61 -2.80
N LYS A 118 12.32 -7.07 -3.18
CA LYS A 118 11.88 -7.10 -4.58
C LYS A 118 11.65 -5.69 -5.13
N TYR A 119 11.03 -4.83 -4.34
CA TYR A 119 10.73 -3.44 -4.71
C TYR A 119 11.72 -2.51 -3.98
N ASP A 120 12.96 -2.56 -4.37
CA ASP A 120 14.08 -1.85 -3.71
C ASP A 120 14.00 -0.33 -3.82
N PHE A 121 13.16 0.20 -4.70
CA PHE A 121 12.90 1.64 -4.82
C PHE A 121 12.01 2.20 -3.70
N ILE A 122 11.37 1.34 -2.89
CA ILE A 122 10.49 1.78 -1.82
C ILE A 122 11.33 2.23 -0.62
N GLU A 123 11.20 3.50 -0.27
CA GLU A 123 11.93 4.10 0.85
C GLU A 123 10.96 4.88 1.74
N PRO A 124 11.19 4.89 3.07
CA PRO A 124 10.43 5.77 3.96
C PRO A 124 10.53 7.23 3.54
N TYR A 125 9.49 8.00 3.83
CA TYR A 125 9.37 9.38 3.35
C TYR A 125 10.26 10.34 4.13
N GLU A 126 10.84 11.29 3.43
CA GLU A 126 11.45 12.46 4.01
C GLU A 126 10.35 13.44 4.41
N CYS A 127 10.33 13.83 5.68
CA CYS A 127 9.24 14.61 6.22
C CYS A 127 9.69 15.94 6.80
N THR A 128 8.76 16.88 6.84
CA THR A 128 8.96 18.20 7.46
C THR A 128 7.84 18.47 8.46
N ILE A 129 8.18 19.19 9.53
CA ILE A 129 7.19 19.73 10.49
C ILE A 129 7.38 21.25 10.52
N ASN A 130 6.32 21.99 10.21
CA ASN A 130 6.35 23.47 10.16
C ASN A 130 7.45 24.02 9.25
N GLY A 131 7.69 23.33 8.11
CA GLY A 131 8.73 23.70 7.16
C GLY A 131 10.15 23.30 7.53
N LYS A 132 10.35 22.68 8.70
CA LYS A 132 11.67 22.21 9.14
C LYS A 132 11.81 20.71 8.86
N PRO A 133 12.93 20.26 8.25
CA PRO A 133 13.14 18.85 7.97
C PRO A 133 13.29 18.03 9.26
N ILE A 134 12.74 16.81 9.25
CA ILE A 134 12.90 15.84 10.33
C ILE A 134 14.08 14.93 9.98
N LYS A 135 14.90 14.60 10.96
CA LYS A 135 16.08 13.76 10.79
C LYS A 135 15.72 12.33 10.37
N ASN A 136 14.67 11.77 10.95
CA ASN A 136 14.25 10.39 10.67
C ASN A 136 13.21 10.36 9.57
N ARG A 137 13.31 9.37 8.67
CA ARG A 137 12.29 9.10 7.65
C ARG A 137 11.10 8.40 8.29
N LEU A 138 9.90 8.67 7.77
CA LEU A 138 8.65 8.14 8.29
C LEU A 138 7.90 7.32 7.25
N ILE A 139 7.08 6.40 7.73
CA ILE A 139 6.18 5.58 6.90
C ILE A 139 4.76 6.13 7.08
N PHE A 140 4.11 6.43 5.97
CA PHE A 140 2.71 6.82 5.92
C PHE A 140 1.91 5.69 5.27
N GLY A 141 0.78 5.33 5.87
CA GLY A 141 -0.14 4.36 5.30
C GLY A 141 -1.57 4.60 5.75
N TYR A 142 -2.52 4.19 4.92
CA TYR A 142 -3.93 4.24 5.28
C TYR A 142 -4.26 3.17 6.29
N GLU A 143 -5.14 3.51 7.21
CA GLU A 143 -5.62 2.61 8.25
C GLU A 143 -7.13 2.78 8.38
N TYR A 144 -7.84 1.65 8.47
CA TYR A 144 -9.29 1.66 8.71
C TYR A 144 -9.56 1.80 10.21
N ILE A 145 -10.19 2.91 10.58
CA ILE A 145 -10.51 3.21 11.97
C ILE A 145 -12.01 3.30 12.15
N MET A 146 -12.53 2.58 13.12
CA MET A 146 -13.93 2.60 13.48
C MET A 146 -14.09 2.99 14.94
N LYS A 147 -14.94 3.98 15.21
CA LYS A 147 -15.30 4.33 16.57
C LYS A 147 -16.39 3.40 17.08
N LEU A 148 -16.11 2.71 18.17
CA LEU A 148 -17.09 1.89 18.85
C LEU A 148 -17.81 2.72 19.91
N ILE A 149 -19.13 2.70 19.88
CA ILE A 149 -19.99 3.37 20.87
C ILE A 149 -20.62 2.28 21.74
N PHE A 150 -20.32 2.34 23.02
CA PHE A 150 -20.88 1.40 23.99
C PHE A 150 -21.94 2.09 24.84
#